data_6cda8462f2e899ec14680734009c17f9
#
_entry.id   6cda8462f2e899ec14680734009c17f9
#
_cell.length_a   1.000
_cell.length_b   1.000
_cell.length_c   1.000
_cell.angle_alpha   90.00
_cell.angle_beta   90.00
_cell.angle_gamma   90.00
#
_symmetry.space_group_name_H-M   'P 1'
#
loop_
_entity.id
_entity.type
_entity.pdbx_description
1 polymer ?
#
loop_
_entity_poly.entity_id
_entity_poly.type
_entity_poly.pdbx_seq_one_letter_code
_entity_poly.pdbx_strand_id
1 'polypeptide(L)'
;MLLKKYKVEFNILSVVTKYSSKLVGIIYEFYKNQGFTYLQFIPCIKEYNRDCKSIERDYYLDSNTYYKFLDTLFNLWNEDVINGKFIEIRNFMDYINVIKGYNPTSCGMGGFCSLHTVVESNGDVYPCDFYCIDEWRLGNIKYNSLYYIRRNDLAKKFFERSIYIHDECKHCNYFKLCGYKRKTCIW
;
A
#
# COMPACT_ATOMS: atom_id res chain seq x y z
N MET A 1 -6.91 -25.82 4.71
CA MET A 1 -5.94 -24.90 4.07
C MET A 1 -4.53 -25.37 4.42
N LEU A 2 -3.64 -25.51 3.41
CA LEU A 2 -2.29 -26.08 3.57
C LEU A 2 -1.41 -25.29 4.56
N LEU A 3 -1.40 -23.95 4.47
CA LEU A 3 -0.58 -23.12 5.35
C LEU A 3 -0.89 -23.34 6.83
N LYS A 4 -2.17 -23.41 7.20
CA LYS A 4 -2.56 -23.72 8.58
C LYS A 4 -2.11 -25.13 9.01
N LYS A 5 -2.20 -26.11 8.10
CA LYS A 5 -1.76 -27.50 8.36
C LYS A 5 -0.26 -27.56 8.70
N TYR A 6 0.55 -26.75 8.02
CA TYR A 6 2.00 -26.72 8.24
C TYR A 6 2.46 -25.60 9.20
N LYS A 7 1.54 -24.94 9.90
CA LYS A 7 1.82 -23.84 10.85
C LYS A 7 2.66 -22.71 10.25
N VAL A 8 2.44 -22.41 8.97
CA VAL A 8 3.09 -21.28 8.29
C VAL A 8 2.30 -20.02 8.61
N GLU A 9 2.98 -18.99 9.09
CA GLU A 9 2.38 -17.66 9.27
C GLU A 9 2.09 -17.04 7.90
N PHE A 10 0.92 -16.42 7.77
CA PHE A 10 0.50 -15.74 6.55
C PHE A 10 -0.49 -14.63 6.87
N ASN A 11 -0.57 -13.69 5.97
CA ASN A 11 -1.59 -12.63 5.96
C ASN A 11 -2.41 -12.69 4.65
N ILE A 12 -3.57 -12.06 4.68
CA ILE A 12 -4.43 -11.92 3.50
C ILE A 12 -4.25 -10.50 2.97
N LEU A 13 -3.79 -10.40 1.72
CA LEU A 13 -3.78 -9.15 0.96
C LEU A 13 -5.03 -9.13 0.06
N SER A 14 -5.87 -8.12 0.26
CA SER A 14 -7.10 -7.95 -0.50
C SER A 14 -7.06 -6.65 -1.28
N VAL A 15 -7.07 -6.74 -2.61
CA VAL A 15 -7.15 -5.57 -3.47
C VAL A 15 -8.58 -5.06 -3.49
N VAL A 16 -8.76 -3.80 -3.11
CA VAL A 16 -10.06 -3.14 -3.07
C VAL A 16 -10.28 -2.39 -4.37
N THR A 17 -11.24 -2.86 -5.17
CA THR A 17 -11.70 -2.20 -6.39
C THR A 17 -12.98 -1.42 -6.13
N LYS A 18 -13.41 -0.59 -7.09
CA LYS A 18 -14.70 0.10 -7.06
C LYS A 18 -15.89 -0.85 -6.84
N TYR A 19 -15.78 -2.08 -7.32
CA TYR A 19 -16.81 -3.11 -7.13
C TYR A 19 -16.73 -3.75 -5.74
N SER A 20 -15.55 -4.23 -5.35
CA SER A 20 -15.37 -4.91 -4.07
C SER A 20 -15.54 -3.98 -2.87
N SER A 21 -15.32 -2.67 -3.04
CA SER A 21 -15.56 -1.69 -1.98
C SER A 21 -17.00 -1.63 -1.49
N LYS A 22 -17.97 -1.97 -2.35
CA LYS A 22 -19.38 -2.04 -2.00
C LYS A 22 -19.75 -3.29 -1.17
N LEU A 23 -18.85 -4.26 -1.12
CA LEU A 23 -19.06 -5.56 -0.47
C LEU A 23 -18.24 -5.70 0.81
N VAL A 24 -17.81 -4.59 1.41
CA VAL A 24 -16.91 -4.58 2.56
C VAL A 24 -17.38 -5.49 3.70
N GLY A 25 -18.65 -5.42 4.10
CA GLY A 25 -19.20 -6.27 5.16
C GLY A 25 -19.14 -7.75 4.82
N ILE A 26 -19.52 -8.11 3.60
CA ILE A 26 -19.49 -9.51 3.13
C ILE A 26 -18.05 -10.03 3.11
N ILE A 27 -17.10 -9.25 2.60
CA ILE A 27 -15.69 -9.61 2.52
C ILE A 27 -15.09 -9.77 3.92
N TYR A 28 -15.37 -8.83 4.82
CA TYR A 28 -14.88 -8.86 6.18
C TYR A 28 -15.41 -10.07 6.95
N GLU A 29 -16.71 -10.33 6.90
CA GLU A 29 -17.33 -11.51 7.52
C GLU A 29 -16.81 -12.82 6.92
N PHE A 30 -16.60 -12.87 5.60
CA PHE A 30 -16.00 -14.04 4.96
C PHE A 30 -14.62 -14.34 5.55
N TYR A 31 -13.75 -13.34 5.71
CA TYR A 31 -12.41 -13.54 6.28
C TYR A 31 -12.46 -13.98 7.74
N LYS A 32 -13.37 -13.41 8.53
CA LYS A 32 -13.62 -13.83 9.91
C LYS A 32 -14.02 -15.31 9.98
N ASN A 33 -14.98 -15.70 9.17
CA ASN A 33 -15.49 -17.08 9.14
C ASN A 33 -14.43 -18.09 8.69
N GLN A 34 -13.45 -17.69 7.88
CA GLN A 34 -12.28 -18.50 7.54
C GLN A 34 -11.20 -18.52 8.65
N GLY A 35 -11.41 -17.75 9.72
CA GLY A 35 -10.44 -17.63 10.82
C GLY A 35 -9.13 -16.98 10.39
N PHE A 36 -9.19 -15.96 9.51
CA PHE A 36 -8.05 -15.13 9.16
C PHE A 36 -7.94 -13.99 10.16
N THR A 37 -6.74 -13.81 10.71
CA THR A 37 -6.47 -12.85 11.78
C THR A 37 -5.56 -11.69 11.36
N TYR A 38 -4.96 -11.77 10.16
CA TYR A 38 -4.10 -10.74 9.61
C TYR A 38 -4.58 -10.33 8.22
N LEU A 39 -5.11 -9.11 8.11
CA LEU A 39 -5.70 -8.58 6.88
C LEU A 39 -5.00 -7.29 6.44
N GLN A 40 -4.81 -7.13 5.15
CA GLN A 40 -4.36 -5.90 4.53
C GLN A 40 -5.24 -5.58 3.33
N PHE A 41 -5.83 -4.37 3.32
CA PHE A 41 -6.64 -3.88 2.22
C PHE A 41 -5.84 -2.87 1.40
N ILE A 42 -5.65 -3.17 0.12
CA ILE A 42 -4.83 -2.38 -0.80
C ILE A 42 -5.76 -1.73 -1.83
N PRO A 43 -5.82 -0.38 -1.91
CA PRO A 43 -6.67 0.27 -2.91
C PRO A 43 -6.17 -0.01 -4.32
N CYS A 44 -7.08 -0.37 -5.23
CA CYS A 44 -6.81 -0.47 -6.65
C CYS A 44 -6.84 0.93 -7.26
N ILE A 45 -5.68 1.54 -7.43
CA ILE A 45 -5.49 2.89 -7.92
C ILE A 45 -5.02 2.88 -9.38
N LYS A 46 -5.17 4.03 -10.07
CA LYS A 46 -4.71 4.18 -11.46
C LYS A 46 -3.21 3.93 -11.56
N GLU A 47 -2.80 3.31 -12.65
CA GLU A 47 -1.40 3.12 -12.98
C GLU A 47 -0.70 4.49 -13.16
N TYR A 48 0.54 4.59 -12.69
CA TYR A 48 1.36 5.75 -12.93
C TYR A 48 1.86 5.71 -14.38
N ASN A 49 1.19 6.42 -15.28
CA ASN A 49 1.66 6.65 -16.64
C ASN A 49 1.72 8.14 -16.93
N ARG A 50 2.84 8.59 -17.54
CA ARG A 50 3.05 10.00 -17.91
C ARG A 50 2.00 10.53 -18.86
N ASP A 51 1.46 9.71 -19.71
CA ASP A 51 0.60 10.15 -20.80
C ASP A 51 -0.87 10.32 -20.43
N CYS A 52 -1.30 10.12 -19.19
CA CYS A 52 -2.68 10.32 -18.71
C CYS A 52 -3.80 9.86 -19.67
N LYS A 53 -3.44 9.29 -20.81
CA LYS A 53 -4.32 8.63 -21.78
C LYS A 53 -4.52 7.16 -21.44
N SER A 54 -4.20 6.79 -20.18
CA SER A 54 -4.48 5.45 -19.69
C SER A 54 -5.97 5.17 -19.85
N ILE A 55 -6.26 4.05 -20.44
CA ILE A 55 -7.60 3.48 -20.54
C ILE A 55 -8.23 3.60 -19.16
N GLU A 56 -9.25 4.44 -19.04
CA GLU A 56 -9.98 4.59 -17.80
C GLU A 56 -10.64 3.26 -17.48
N ARG A 57 -10.08 2.54 -16.53
CA ARG A 57 -10.62 1.24 -16.16
C ARG A 57 -11.63 1.45 -15.05
N ASP A 58 -12.83 0.96 -15.27
CA ASP A 58 -14.00 1.16 -14.41
C ASP A 58 -13.85 0.59 -12.99
N TYR A 59 -12.79 -0.16 -12.72
CA TYR A 59 -12.52 -0.78 -11.42
C TYR A 59 -11.61 0.04 -10.49
N TYR A 60 -11.00 1.12 -10.96
CA TYR A 60 -10.17 1.96 -10.10
C TYR A 60 -10.99 2.67 -9.04
N LEU A 61 -10.40 2.78 -7.85
CA LEU A 61 -10.98 3.53 -6.75
C LEU A 61 -10.69 5.03 -6.88
N ASP A 62 -11.72 5.82 -6.59
CA ASP A 62 -11.54 7.22 -6.22
C ASP A 62 -11.41 7.35 -4.68
N SER A 63 -10.92 8.51 -4.22
CA SER A 63 -10.69 8.77 -2.80
C SER A 63 -11.95 8.70 -1.95
N ASN A 64 -13.09 9.16 -2.46
CA ASN A 64 -14.36 9.15 -1.72
C ASN A 64 -14.90 7.72 -1.55
N THR A 65 -14.81 6.91 -2.60
CA THR A 65 -15.21 5.50 -2.54
C THR A 65 -14.32 4.71 -1.59
N TYR A 66 -13.00 4.99 -1.59
CA TYR A 66 -12.08 4.35 -0.66
C TYR A 66 -12.29 4.82 0.79
N TYR A 67 -12.57 6.10 0.99
CA TYR A 67 -12.93 6.62 2.31
C TYR A 67 -14.16 5.89 2.88
N LYS A 68 -15.26 5.78 2.11
CA LYS A 68 -16.46 5.07 2.55
C LYS A 68 -16.21 3.60 2.87
N PHE A 69 -15.33 2.96 2.08
CA PHE A 69 -14.90 1.59 2.35
C PHE A 69 -14.18 1.49 3.71
N LEU A 70 -13.20 2.37 3.94
CA LEU A 70 -12.44 2.38 5.20
C LEU A 70 -13.31 2.71 6.41
N ASP A 71 -14.22 3.67 6.28
CA ASP A 71 -15.16 4.06 7.34
C ASP A 71 -16.06 2.89 7.74
N THR A 72 -16.68 2.23 6.75
CA THR A 72 -17.50 1.05 7.01
C THR A 72 -16.69 -0.09 7.62
N LEU A 73 -15.51 -0.38 7.09
CA LEU A 73 -14.63 -1.42 7.60
C LEU A 73 -14.19 -1.12 9.04
N PHE A 74 -13.89 0.14 9.34
CA PHE A 74 -13.49 0.56 10.68
C PHE A 74 -14.61 0.34 11.70
N ASN A 75 -15.85 0.70 11.35
CA ASN A 75 -16.99 0.51 12.24
C ASN A 75 -17.23 -0.98 12.55
N LEU A 76 -17.18 -1.84 11.55
CA LEU A 76 -17.30 -3.30 11.73
C LEU A 76 -16.16 -3.88 12.59
N TRP A 77 -14.95 -3.45 12.31
CA TRP A 77 -13.76 -3.88 13.06
C TRP A 77 -13.79 -3.39 14.50
N ASN A 78 -14.18 -2.15 14.74
CA ASN A 78 -14.27 -1.56 16.07
C ASN A 78 -15.33 -2.27 16.92
N GLU A 79 -16.47 -2.62 16.33
CA GLU A 79 -17.50 -3.43 17.01
C GLU A 79 -16.93 -4.81 17.43
N ASP A 80 -16.20 -5.49 16.56
CA ASP A 80 -15.57 -6.75 16.91
C ASP A 80 -14.52 -6.60 18.01
N VAL A 81 -13.71 -5.54 17.99
CA VAL A 81 -12.72 -5.25 19.04
C VAL A 81 -13.38 -5.02 20.39
N ILE A 82 -14.46 -4.24 20.44
CA ILE A 82 -15.26 -3.99 21.67
C ILE A 82 -15.81 -5.31 22.21
N ASN A 83 -16.21 -6.24 21.33
CA ASN A 83 -16.74 -7.55 21.68
C ASN A 83 -15.63 -8.60 21.95
N GLY A 84 -14.37 -8.19 22.05
CA GLY A 84 -13.24 -9.08 22.37
C GLY A 84 -12.76 -9.93 21.18
N LYS A 85 -13.20 -9.66 19.96
CA LYS A 85 -12.77 -10.34 18.74
C LYS A 85 -11.75 -9.48 18.02
N PHE A 86 -10.48 -9.75 18.24
CA PHE A 86 -9.41 -8.97 17.60
C PHE A 86 -8.95 -9.59 16.30
N ILE A 87 -9.03 -8.80 15.22
CA ILE A 87 -8.43 -9.08 13.91
C ILE A 87 -7.48 -7.94 13.61
N GLU A 88 -6.25 -8.26 13.25
CA GLU A 88 -5.27 -7.28 12.86
C GLU A 88 -5.53 -6.81 11.43
N ILE A 89 -5.99 -5.57 11.28
CA ILE A 89 -6.09 -4.88 9.99
C ILE A 89 -4.93 -3.91 9.90
N ARG A 90 -3.96 -4.21 9.05
CA ARG A 90 -2.70 -3.47 8.94
C ARG A 90 -2.90 -1.97 8.80
N ASN A 91 -3.89 -1.55 8.00
CA ASN A 91 -4.20 -0.12 7.83
C ASN A 91 -4.53 0.57 9.17
N PHE A 92 -5.36 -0.06 10.00
CA PHE A 92 -5.78 0.52 11.29
C PHE A 92 -4.67 0.43 12.33
N MET A 93 -3.91 -0.67 12.33
CA MET A 93 -2.75 -0.81 13.20
C MET A 93 -1.69 0.24 12.92
N ASP A 94 -1.45 0.58 11.65
CA ASP A 94 -0.54 1.65 11.26
C ASP A 94 -1.01 3.02 11.77
N TYR A 95 -2.30 3.33 11.69
CA TYR A 95 -2.85 4.57 12.27
C TYR A 95 -2.68 4.61 13.79
N ILE A 96 -2.99 3.51 14.47
CA ILE A 96 -2.82 3.41 15.93
C ILE A 96 -1.34 3.57 16.31
N ASN A 97 -0.43 2.94 15.58
CA ASN A 97 1.00 3.05 15.82
C ASN A 97 1.49 4.50 15.69
N VAL A 98 1.08 5.19 14.62
CA VAL A 98 1.46 6.59 14.40
C VAL A 98 0.90 7.50 15.51
N ILE A 99 -0.34 7.30 15.96
CA ILE A 99 -0.94 8.05 17.07
C ILE A 99 -0.16 7.82 18.37
N LYS A 100 0.34 6.60 18.60
CA LYS A 100 1.18 6.24 19.75
C LYS A 100 2.64 6.68 19.63
N GLY A 101 3.04 7.29 18.51
CA GLY A 101 4.41 7.73 18.27
C GLY A 101 5.34 6.64 17.70
N TYR A 102 4.81 5.50 17.29
CA TYR A 102 5.57 4.45 16.63
C TYR A 102 5.58 4.63 15.11
N ASN A 103 6.56 4.03 14.45
CA ASN A 103 6.63 4.02 13.00
C ASN A 103 5.56 3.09 12.40
N PRO A 104 4.91 3.50 11.31
CA PRO A 104 4.01 2.61 10.57
C PRO A 104 4.79 1.51 9.85
N THR A 105 4.14 0.38 9.61
CA THR A 105 4.73 -0.74 8.85
C THR A 105 4.54 -0.58 7.34
N SER A 106 3.54 0.17 6.93
CA SER A 106 3.27 0.47 5.52
C SER A 106 4.20 1.56 5.00
N CYS A 107 4.96 1.29 3.95
CA CYS A 107 5.90 2.24 3.35
C CYS A 107 5.23 3.56 2.96
N GLY A 108 3.96 3.51 2.56
CA GLY A 108 3.18 4.68 2.20
C GLY A 108 2.89 5.66 3.33
N MET A 109 3.06 5.24 4.57
CA MET A 109 2.89 6.09 5.76
C MET A 109 4.23 6.43 6.42
N GLY A 110 5.34 5.87 5.95
CA GLY A 110 6.68 6.07 6.51
C GLY A 110 7.32 7.41 6.18
N GLY A 111 6.69 8.19 5.33
CA GLY A 111 7.17 9.54 5.05
C GLY A 111 8.27 9.64 3.97
N PHE A 112 8.79 8.56 3.47
CA PHE A 112 9.76 8.49 2.36
C PHE A 112 9.63 7.16 1.64
N CYS A 113 10.03 7.10 0.37
CA CYS A 113 10.06 5.85 -0.37
C CYS A 113 11.34 5.07 -0.05
N SER A 114 11.20 3.76 0.14
CA SER A 114 12.31 2.83 0.17
C SER A 114 12.38 2.05 -1.14
N LEU A 115 13.57 1.55 -1.49
CA LEU A 115 13.74 0.67 -2.64
C LEU A 115 13.23 -0.72 -2.30
N HIS A 116 12.09 -1.10 -2.86
CA HIS A 116 11.54 -2.46 -2.72
C HIS A 116 12.24 -3.48 -3.61
N THR A 117 12.92 -3.02 -4.67
CA THR A 117 13.69 -3.89 -5.58
C THR A 117 12.79 -4.92 -6.27
N VAL A 118 11.90 -4.44 -7.10
CA VAL A 118 11.04 -5.29 -7.93
C VAL A 118 11.83 -5.80 -9.12
N VAL A 119 11.78 -7.10 -9.36
CA VAL A 119 12.48 -7.76 -10.48
C VAL A 119 11.43 -8.38 -11.39
N GLU A 120 11.43 -7.97 -12.65
CA GLU A 120 10.56 -8.55 -13.66
C GLU A 120 11.15 -9.81 -14.31
N SER A 121 10.34 -10.54 -15.05
CA SER A 121 10.69 -11.84 -15.67
C SER A 121 11.89 -11.76 -16.64
N ASN A 122 12.10 -10.61 -17.28
CA ASN A 122 13.24 -10.35 -18.15
C ASN A 122 14.54 -10.03 -17.38
N GLY A 123 14.46 -9.85 -16.05
CA GLY A 123 15.56 -9.50 -15.15
C GLY A 123 15.72 -8.00 -14.92
N ASP A 124 14.87 -7.15 -15.46
CA ASP A 124 14.87 -5.72 -15.20
C ASP A 124 14.47 -5.43 -13.75
N VAL A 125 15.10 -4.42 -13.17
CA VAL A 125 14.93 -4.06 -11.75
C VAL A 125 14.37 -2.66 -11.64
N TYR A 126 13.35 -2.52 -10.79
CA TYR A 126 12.63 -1.27 -10.54
C TYR A 126 12.62 -0.93 -9.05
N PRO A 127 12.47 0.35 -8.68
CA PRO A 127 12.52 0.78 -7.29
C PRO A 127 11.29 0.34 -6.46
N CYS A 128 10.13 0.21 -7.11
CA CYS A 128 8.84 -0.07 -6.48
C CYS A 128 7.88 -0.63 -7.53
N ASP A 129 6.91 -1.43 -7.12
CA ASP A 129 5.86 -1.99 -7.97
C ASP A 129 5.00 -0.94 -8.70
N PHE A 130 4.83 0.25 -8.10
CA PHE A 130 4.19 1.39 -8.77
C PHE A 130 5.04 2.06 -9.84
N TYR A 131 6.31 1.71 -9.95
CA TYR A 131 7.30 2.35 -10.84
C TYR A 131 7.99 1.33 -11.75
N CYS A 132 7.29 0.26 -12.13
CA CYS A 132 7.73 -0.68 -13.16
C CYS A 132 7.49 -0.10 -14.55
N ILE A 133 8.14 1.04 -14.85
CA ILE A 133 8.13 1.75 -16.13
C ILE A 133 9.56 2.07 -16.56
N ASP A 134 9.79 2.19 -17.85
CA ASP A 134 11.14 2.28 -18.44
C ASP A 134 12.00 3.40 -17.84
N GLU A 135 11.38 4.54 -17.52
CA GLU A 135 12.10 5.68 -16.94
C GLU A 135 12.66 5.41 -15.54
N TRP A 136 12.15 4.41 -14.83
CA TRP A 136 12.58 4.02 -13.51
C TRP A 136 13.29 2.67 -13.50
N ARG A 137 13.69 2.14 -14.63
CA ARG A 137 14.48 0.92 -14.70
C ARG A 137 15.90 1.16 -14.14
N LEU A 138 16.16 0.61 -12.96
CA LEU A 138 17.43 0.78 -12.26
C LEU A 138 18.58 -0.03 -12.87
N GLY A 139 18.27 -1.08 -13.62
CA GLY A 139 19.25 -1.98 -14.23
C GLY A 139 18.66 -3.36 -14.49
N ASN A 140 19.53 -4.34 -14.74
CA ASN A 140 19.11 -5.72 -14.98
C ASN A 140 20.04 -6.69 -14.25
N ILE A 141 19.45 -7.66 -13.52
CA ILE A 141 20.21 -8.62 -12.70
C ILE A 141 21.09 -9.58 -13.49
N LYS A 142 20.89 -9.71 -14.80
CA LYS A 142 21.76 -10.51 -15.68
C LYS A 142 23.12 -9.86 -15.92
N TYR A 143 23.19 -8.52 -15.79
CA TYR A 143 24.37 -7.73 -16.14
C TYR A 143 24.98 -6.97 -14.97
N ASN A 144 24.18 -6.70 -13.94
CA ASN A 144 24.58 -5.87 -12.81
C ASN A 144 24.27 -6.57 -11.49
N SER A 145 25.14 -6.42 -10.50
CA SER A 145 24.80 -6.88 -9.15
C SER A 145 23.75 -5.97 -8.50
N LEU A 146 22.90 -6.54 -7.64
CA LEU A 146 21.89 -5.78 -6.88
C LEU A 146 22.55 -4.69 -6.02
N TYR A 147 23.78 -4.87 -5.58
CA TYR A 147 24.53 -3.86 -4.84
C TYR A 147 24.69 -2.57 -5.64
N TYR A 148 25.09 -2.65 -6.91
CA TYR A 148 25.25 -1.50 -7.82
C TYR A 148 23.90 -0.93 -8.25
N ILE A 149 22.94 -1.78 -8.61
CA ILE A 149 21.58 -1.37 -9.02
C ILE A 149 20.94 -0.47 -7.96
N ARG A 150 21.03 -0.87 -6.69
CA ARG A 150 20.39 -0.13 -5.58
C ARG A 150 21.11 1.17 -5.18
N ARG A 151 22.30 1.44 -5.73
CA ARG A 151 23.13 2.61 -5.39
C ARG A 151 23.40 3.54 -6.55
N ASN A 152 22.85 3.26 -7.71
CA ASN A 152 23.02 4.13 -8.88
C ASN A 152 22.29 5.47 -8.69
N ASP A 153 22.54 6.42 -9.58
CA ASP A 153 21.99 7.76 -9.46
C ASP A 153 20.47 7.80 -9.62
N LEU A 154 19.88 6.88 -10.41
CA LEU A 154 18.43 6.79 -10.55
C LEU A 154 17.77 6.30 -9.26
N ALA A 155 18.38 5.36 -8.55
CA ALA A 155 17.92 4.90 -7.23
C ALA A 155 17.98 6.03 -6.19
N LYS A 156 19.04 6.84 -6.19
CA LYS A 156 19.15 8.04 -5.34
C LYS A 156 18.07 9.06 -5.68
N LYS A 157 17.89 9.36 -6.96
CA LYS A 157 16.85 10.28 -7.45
C LYS A 157 15.45 9.84 -7.05
N PHE A 158 15.17 8.53 -7.05
CA PHE A 158 13.89 7.99 -6.59
C PHE A 158 13.64 8.30 -5.12
N PHE A 159 14.64 8.11 -4.28
CA PHE A 159 14.58 8.44 -2.86
C PHE A 159 14.41 9.95 -2.64
N GLU A 160 15.27 10.78 -3.23
CA GLU A 160 15.25 12.24 -3.09
C GLU A 160 13.90 12.85 -3.51
N ARG A 161 13.33 12.35 -4.61
CA ARG A 161 12.00 12.78 -5.07
C ARG A 161 10.91 12.51 -4.02
N SER A 162 11.04 11.46 -3.25
CA SER A 162 10.05 11.07 -2.26
C SER A 162 10.02 11.97 -1.03
N ILE A 163 11.08 12.74 -0.79
CA ILE A 163 11.20 13.61 0.40
C ILE A 163 10.42 14.94 0.24
N TYR A 164 10.01 15.27 -0.99
CA TYR A 164 9.28 16.50 -1.23
C TYR A 164 7.88 16.48 -0.60
N ILE A 165 7.57 17.52 0.17
CA ILE A 165 6.26 17.73 0.81
C ILE A 165 5.51 18.81 0.06
N HIS A 166 4.28 18.50 -0.39
CA HIS A 166 3.40 19.49 -1.03
C HIS A 166 2.98 20.56 -0.03
N ASP A 167 2.85 21.80 -0.47
CA ASP A 167 2.53 22.92 0.43
C ASP A 167 1.19 22.75 1.15
N GLU A 168 0.18 22.25 0.48
CA GLU A 168 -1.11 21.92 1.08
C GLU A 168 -0.99 20.91 2.23
N CYS A 169 -0.06 19.94 2.12
CA CYS A 169 0.17 18.96 3.16
C CYS A 169 0.82 19.54 4.41
N LYS A 170 1.63 20.60 4.27
CA LYS A 170 2.31 21.24 5.41
C LYS A 170 1.34 21.84 6.42
N HIS A 171 0.16 22.27 5.96
CA HIS A 171 -0.89 22.88 6.78
C HIS A 171 -2.06 21.92 7.08
N CYS A 172 -1.96 20.65 6.68
CA CYS A 172 -3.00 19.67 6.90
C CYS A 172 -3.00 19.16 8.35
N ASN A 173 -4.14 19.19 9.02
CA ASN A 173 -4.31 18.68 10.39
C ASN A 173 -3.96 17.19 10.53
N TYR A 174 -4.09 16.42 9.44
CA TYR A 174 -3.81 14.99 9.39
C TYR A 174 -2.41 14.67 8.88
N PHE A 175 -1.55 15.67 8.72
CA PHE A 175 -0.23 15.52 8.14
C PHE A 175 0.62 14.43 8.83
N LYS A 176 0.63 14.40 10.15
CA LYS A 176 1.37 13.40 10.93
C LYS A 176 0.82 11.97 10.76
N LEU A 177 -0.48 11.86 10.61
CA LEU A 177 -1.17 10.57 10.51
C LEU A 177 -1.14 10.00 9.09
N CYS A 178 -1.21 10.87 8.09
CA CYS A 178 -1.31 10.49 6.68
C CYS A 178 -0.01 9.94 6.09
N GLY A 179 1.16 10.19 6.71
CA GLY A 179 2.46 9.89 6.12
C GLY A 179 2.79 10.71 4.87
N TYR A 180 1.92 11.58 4.42
CA TYR A 180 1.93 12.72 3.47
C TYR A 180 2.89 12.68 2.27
N LYS A 181 3.81 11.77 2.19
CA LYS A 181 4.91 11.81 1.20
C LYS A 181 4.61 11.07 -0.09
N ARG A 182 3.36 10.85 -0.39
CA ARG A 182 2.96 10.21 -1.64
C ARG A 182 2.70 11.19 -2.77
N LYS A 183 3.51 12.22 -2.91
CA LYS A 183 3.46 13.02 -4.13
C LYS A 183 3.75 12.22 -5.41
N THR A 184 4.37 11.09 -5.21
CA THR A 184 4.65 10.12 -6.27
C THR A 184 3.59 9.05 -6.40
N CYS A 185 2.68 8.97 -5.45
CA CYS A 185 1.59 8.02 -5.42
C CYS A 185 0.28 8.79 -5.58
N ILE A 186 -0.11 9.13 -6.78
CA ILE A 186 -1.41 8.78 -7.33
C ILE A 186 -2.64 9.30 -6.56
N TRP A 187 -2.55 10.44 -5.88
CA TRP A 187 -3.77 11.13 -5.43
C TRP A 187 -3.87 12.50 -6.07
#